data_0edd21c41661cc968e369ce222da991f
#
_entry.id   0edd21c41661cc968e369ce222da991f
#
_cell.length_a   1.000
_cell.length_b   1.000
_cell.length_c   1.000
_cell.angle_alpha   90.00
_cell.angle_beta   90.00
_cell.angle_gamma   90.00
#
_symmetry.space_group_name_H-M   'P 1'
#
loop_
_entity.id
_entity.type
_entity.pdbx_description
1 polymer ?
#
loop_
_entity_poly.entity_id
_entity_poly.type
_entity_poly.pdbx_seq_one_letter_code
_entity_poly.pdbx_strand_id
1 'polypeptide(L)'
;MIRGIWTRETVALLIVASALPVAVAWLWEEGITGAGRLVFALILGGLWQTLFTIVRAQAPSPAGLVSALAMAMVVPEVGPWQIALGISFGFVFGELIFGGWGRSVLNPAVVAAMFLGFGFPTAEWPLLAVQVGWAVIPAAALLLVFGVMPWRVLAAALIVLVVAGGFSLDLVTTGVSFALVFFVCDPATAPSMPLGRWLHGALFGVLIAVFAAIWDTSQVQIAVSAAFLSSLAAPLLDEIATAIWLAARRYRHG
;
A
#
# COMPACT_ATOMS: atom_id res chain seq x y z
N MET A 1 -7.72 -17.73 -24.29
CA MET A 1 -6.73 -17.35 -23.27
C MET A 1 -5.97 -16.13 -23.75
N ILE A 2 -6.29 -14.95 -23.25
CA ILE A 2 -5.62 -13.69 -23.61
C ILE A 2 -4.39 -13.56 -22.68
N ARG A 3 -3.38 -14.36 -22.89
CA ARG A 3 -2.14 -14.36 -22.08
C ARG A 3 -1.15 -13.23 -22.43
N GLY A 4 -1.41 -12.43 -23.48
CA GLY A 4 -0.49 -11.40 -23.96
C GLY A 4 -0.74 -9.97 -23.49
N ILE A 5 -1.87 -9.67 -22.82
CA ILE A 5 -2.25 -8.31 -22.44
C ILE A 5 -1.76 -7.91 -21.04
N TRP A 6 -1.54 -8.88 -20.16
CA TRP A 6 -1.13 -8.63 -18.77
C TRP A 6 0.40 -8.56 -18.66
N THR A 7 0.96 -7.48 -19.17
CA THR A 7 2.36 -7.14 -18.92
C THR A 7 2.47 -6.39 -17.58
N ARG A 8 3.67 -6.35 -17.01
CA ARG A 8 3.97 -5.55 -15.81
C ARG A 8 3.55 -4.09 -15.98
N GLU A 9 3.77 -3.53 -17.16
CA GLU A 9 3.43 -2.15 -17.50
C GLU A 9 1.92 -1.93 -17.54
N THR A 10 1.16 -2.84 -18.14
CA THR A 10 -0.31 -2.75 -18.21
C THR A 10 -0.92 -2.78 -16.81
N VAL A 11 -0.43 -3.66 -15.93
CA VAL A 11 -0.89 -3.72 -14.53
C VAL A 11 -0.55 -2.43 -13.79
N ALA A 12 0.67 -1.90 -13.97
CA ALA A 12 1.07 -0.62 -13.37
C ALA A 12 0.20 0.54 -13.86
N LEU A 13 -0.12 0.61 -15.15
CA LEU A 13 -1.02 1.62 -15.70
C LEU A 13 -2.45 1.51 -15.16
N LEU A 14 -2.96 0.29 -14.93
CA LEU A 14 -4.26 0.08 -14.29
C LEU A 14 -4.28 0.59 -12.85
N ILE A 15 -3.20 0.37 -12.10
CA ILE A 15 -3.06 0.90 -10.75
C ILE A 15 -3.01 2.44 -10.78
N VAL A 16 -2.27 3.03 -11.71
CA VAL A 16 -2.25 4.49 -11.91
C VAL A 16 -3.66 5.01 -12.24
N ALA A 17 -4.35 4.37 -13.19
CA ALA A 17 -5.72 4.76 -13.56
C ALA A 17 -6.69 4.65 -12.38
N SER A 18 -6.56 3.60 -11.56
CA SER A 18 -7.38 3.44 -10.35
C SER A 18 -7.09 4.48 -9.28
N ALA A 19 -5.88 5.01 -9.21
CA ALA A 19 -5.50 6.05 -8.26
C ALA A 19 -5.98 7.45 -8.66
N LEU A 20 -6.38 7.68 -9.92
CA LEU A 20 -6.81 9.01 -10.40
C LEU A 20 -7.97 9.60 -9.59
N PRO A 21 -9.10 8.90 -9.34
CA PRO A 21 -10.20 9.46 -8.56
C PRO A 21 -9.75 9.83 -7.13
N VAL A 22 -8.85 9.04 -6.54
CA VAL A 22 -8.28 9.30 -5.21
C VAL A 22 -7.39 10.55 -5.24
N ALA A 23 -6.54 10.66 -6.26
CA ALA A 23 -5.69 11.84 -6.45
C ALA A 23 -6.51 13.12 -6.61
N VAL A 24 -7.58 13.07 -7.42
CA VAL A 24 -8.47 14.23 -7.63
C VAL A 24 -9.17 14.62 -6.33
N ALA A 25 -9.75 13.66 -5.60
CA ALA A 25 -10.43 13.94 -4.33
C ALA A 25 -9.46 14.52 -3.30
N TRP A 26 -8.27 13.96 -3.18
CA TRP A 26 -7.26 14.45 -2.24
C TRP A 26 -6.73 15.84 -2.61
N LEU A 27 -6.44 16.10 -3.89
CA LEU A 27 -6.00 17.42 -4.35
C LEU A 27 -7.08 18.48 -4.22
N TRP A 28 -8.36 18.09 -4.32
CA TRP A 28 -9.48 19.00 -4.09
C TRP A 28 -9.54 19.50 -2.64
N GLU A 29 -9.29 18.60 -1.68
CA GLU A 29 -9.30 18.91 -0.24
C GLU A 29 -8.03 19.67 0.20
N GLU A 30 -6.86 19.19 -0.21
CA GLU A 30 -5.56 19.76 0.22
C GLU A 30 -5.14 21.01 -0.57
N GLY A 31 -5.72 21.21 -1.73
CA GLY A 31 -5.45 22.37 -2.59
C GLY A 31 -3.99 22.49 -3.01
N ILE A 32 -3.46 23.72 -2.94
CA ILE A 32 -2.10 24.04 -3.42
C ILE A 32 -1.01 23.36 -2.57
N THR A 33 -1.26 23.13 -1.29
CA THR A 33 -0.32 22.45 -0.39
C THR A 33 -0.15 21.00 -0.79
N GLY A 34 -1.25 20.29 -1.03
CA GLY A 34 -1.24 18.92 -1.53
C GLY A 34 -0.59 18.80 -2.90
N ALA A 35 -0.89 19.73 -3.81
CA ALA A 35 -0.25 19.80 -5.12
C ALA A 35 1.27 19.99 -5.00
N GLY A 36 1.73 20.86 -4.12
CA GLY A 36 3.15 21.06 -3.84
C GLY A 36 3.84 19.78 -3.30
N ARG A 37 3.20 19.09 -2.35
CA ARG A 37 3.69 17.79 -1.82
C ARG A 37 3.79 16.73 -2.92
N LEU A 38 2.77 16.62 -3.76
CA LEU A 38 2.76 15.67 -4.87
C LEU A 38 3.87 15.95 -5.88
N VAL A 39 4.00 17.21 -6.32
CA VAL A 39 5.06 17.61 -7.26
C VAL A 39 6.43 17.30 -6.67
N PHE A 40 6.64 17.60 -5.39
CA PHE A 40 7.89 17.32 -4.70
C PHE A 40 8.20 15.81 -4.66
N ALA A 41 7.21 14.98 -4.34
CA ALA A 41 7.35 13.53 -4.34
C ALA A 41 7.62 12.96 -5.75
N LEU A 42 6.96 13.51 -6.77
CA LEU A 42 7.17 13.14 -8.18
C LEU A 42 8.58 13.49 -8.66
N ILE A 43 9.08 14.68 -8.31
CA ILE A 43 10.45 15.10 -8.66
C ILE A 43 11.48 14.16 -8.02
N LEU A 44 11.37 13.90 -6.71
CA LEU A 44 12.30 13.02 -6.01
C LEU A 44 12.21 11.58 -6.54
N GLY A 45 11.00 11.05 -6.72
CA GLY A 45 10.80 9.72 -7.30
C GLY A 45 11.37 9.61 -8.72
N GLY A 46 11.12 10.61 -9.55
CA GLY A 46 11.66 10.69 -10.91
C GLY A 46 13.20 10.75 -10.94
N LEU A 47 13.81 11.53 -10.04
CA LEU A 47 15.27 11.60 -9.90
C LEU A 47 15.86 10.23 -9.53
N TRP A 48 15.30 9.55 -8.52
CA TRP A 48 15.77 8.23 -8.12
C TRP A 48 15.54 7.16 -9.20
N GLN A 49 14.38 7.14 -9.85
CA GLN A 49 14.12 6.21 -10.95
C GLN A 49 15.09 6.43 -12.12
N THR A 50 15.35 7.70 -12.47
CA THR A 50 16.31 8.05 -13.53
C THR A 50 17.73 7.59 -13.15
N LEU A 51 18.15 7.84 -11.91
CA LEU A 51 19.45 7.41 -11.43
C LEU A 51 19.62 5.87 -11.52
N PHE A 52 18.62 5.12 -11.06
CA PHE A 52 18.66 3.65 -11.11
C PHE A 52 18.53 3.10 -12.53
N THR A 53 17.85 3.82 -13.43
CA THR A 53 17.84 3.48 -14.86
C THR A 53 19.24 3.60 -15.48
N ILE A 54 19.97 4.66 -15.13
CA ILE A 54 21.34 4.88 -15.63
C ILE A 54 22.31 3.89 -15.00
N VAL A 55 22.28 3.70 -13.69
CA VAL A 55 23.30 2.92 -12.96
C VAL A 55 23.05 1.42 -13.06
N ARG A 56 21.80 0.98 -13.07
CA ARG A 56 21.42 -0.44 -13.03
C ARG A 56 20.67 -0.93 -14.26
N ALA A 57 20.47 -0.09 -15.28
CA ALA A 57 19.67 -0.39 -16.46
C ALA A 57 18.24 -0.89 -16.09
N GLN A 58 17.69 -0.39 -15.00
CA GLN A 58 16.33 -0.70 -14.58
C GLN A 58 15.32 0.04 -15.45
N ALA A 59 14.35 -0.68 -16.00
CA ALA A 59 13.25 -0.02 -16.70
C ALA A 59 12.38 0.79 -15.71
N PRO A 60 12.10 2.08 -15.97
CA PRO A 60 11.22 2.88 -15.15
C PRO A 60 9.81 2.27 -15.14
N SER A 61 9.10 2.42 -14.02
CA SER A 61 7.74 1.88 -13.88
C SER A 61 6.73 3.00 -13.66
N PRO A 62 5.58 3.01 -14.38
CA PRO A 62 4.49 3.94 -14.10
C PRO A 62 3.95 3.84 -12.68
N ALA A 63 4.12 2.71 -12.00
CA ALA A 63 3.71 2.52 -10.61
C ALA A 63 4.40 3.50 -9.64
N GLY A 64 5.58 4.04 -9.98
CA GLY A 64 6.23 5.10 -9.21
C GLY A 64 5.39 6.35 -9.04
N LEU A 65 4.46 6.64 -9.95
CA LEU A 65 3.49 7.73 -9.81
C LEU A 65 2.54 7.49 -8.64
N VAL A 66 2.07 6.24 -8.48
CA VAL A 66 1.20 5.86 -7.35
C VAL A 66 1.97 5.88 -6.04
N SER A 67 3.24 5.42 -6.05
CA SER A 67 4.11 5.51 -4.88
C SER A 67 4.33 6.97 -4.45
N ALA A 68 4.58 7.88 -5.40
CA ALA A 68 4.73 9.31 -5.12
C ALA A 68 3.44 9.94 -4.57
N LEU A 69 2.28 9.64 -5.18
CA LEU A 69 0.98 10.08 -4.69
C LEU A 69 0.73 9.58 -3.26
N ALA A 70 0.91 8.29 -3.03
CA ALA A 70 0.71 7.70 -1.73
C ALA A 70 1.64 8.29 -0.66
N MET A 71 2.92 8.53 -0.99
CA MET A 71 3.85 9.22 -0.10
C MET A 71 3.38 10.63 0.24
N ALA A 72 2.93 11.40 -0.78
CA ALA A 72 2.42 12.75 -0.55
C ALA A 72 1.20 12.78 0.38
N MET A 73 0.39 11.71 0.38
CA MET A 73 -0.83 11.58 1.17
C MET A 73 -0.62 11.10 2.60
N VAL A 74 0.34 10.19 2.83
CA VAL A 74 0.43 9.46 4.12
C VAL A 74 1.65 9.80 4.95
N VAL A 75 2.63 10.51 4.41
CA VAL A 75 3.86 10.88 5.13
C VAL A 75 3.53 11.89 6.23
N PRO A 76 4.07 11.72 7.47
CA PRO A 76 3.90 12.66 8.57
C PRO A 76 4.30 14.09 8.22
N GLU A 77 3.72 15.06 8.89
CA GLU A 77 3.99 16.48 8.71
C GLU A 77 5.31 16.87 9.36
N VAL A 78 6.34 16.86 8.57
CA VAL A 78 7.70 17.25 8.96
C VAL A 78 8.25 18.30 8.00
N GLY A 79 9.41 18.85 8.31
CA GLY A 79 10.05 19.84 7.44
C GLY A 79 10.41 19.28 6.04
N PRO A 80 10.59 20.16 5.04
CA PRO A 80 10.84 19.74 3.65
C PRO A 80 12.06 18.82 3.49
N TRP A 81 13.08 19.05 4.29
CA TRP A 81 14.29 18.22 4.28
C TRP A 81 14.04 16.80 4.78
N GLN A 82 13.29 16.67 5.85
CA GLN A 82 12.91 15.37 6.40
C GLN A 82 12.01 14.62 5.42
N ILE A 83 11.05 15.31 4.79
CA ILE A 83 10.21 14.75 3.73
C ILE A 83 11.08 14.23 2.57
N ALA A 84 12.09 15.02 2.13
CA ALA A 84 13.01 14.59 1.08
C ALA A 84 13.76 13.30 1.45
N LEU A 85 14.24 13.21 2.70
CA LEU A 85 14.90 11.99 3.20
C LEU A 85 13.94 10.80 3.24
N GLY A 86 12.73 10.98 3.78
CA GLY A 86 11.74 9.91 3.88
C GLY A 86 11.29 9.38 2.53
N ILE A 87 10.98 10.28 1.58
CA ILE A 87 10.61 9.91 0.22
C ILE A 87 11.76 9.18 -0.48
N SER A 88 12.99 9.70 -0.35
CA SER A 88 14.19 9.06 -0.91
C SER A 88 14.41 7.68 -0.32
N PHE A 89 14.27 7.54 1.01
CA PHE A 89 14.37 6.26 1.68
C PHE A 89 13.30 5.27 1.18
N GLY A 90 12.06 5.71 1.06
CA GLY A 90 10.95 4.90 0.55
C GLY A 90 11.19 4.41 -0.88
N PHE A 91 11.56 5.28 -1.81
CA PHE A 91 11.86 4.87 -3.19
C PHE A 91 13.07 3.93 -3.26
N VAL A 92 14.17 4.28 -2.61
CA VAL A 92 15.41 3.50 -2.71
C VAL A 92 15.25 2.15 -2.02
N PHE A 93 14.87 2.13 -0.74
CA PHE A 93 14.83 0.92 0.09
C PHE A 93 13.48 0.17 0.01
N GLY A 94 12.41 0.81 -0.41
CA GLY A 94 11.12 0.15 -0.62
C GLY A 94 11.00 -0.51 -2.00
N GLU A 95 11.65 0.04 -3.05
CA GLU A 95 11.42 -0.42 -4.42
C GLU A 95 12.70 -0.62 -5.23
N LEU A 96 13.55 0.41 -5.35
CA LEU A 96 14.59 0.45 -6.38
C LEU A 96 15.75 -0.53 -6.10
N ILE A 97 16.14 -0.74 -4.86
CA ILE A 97 17.19 -1.71 -4.47
C ILE A 97 16.80 -3.13 -4.90
N PHE A 98 15.51 -3.47 -4.80
CA PHE A 98 14.99 -4.80 -5.15
C PHE A 98 14.81 -5.03 -6.65
N GLY A 99 14.99 -4.00 -7.48
CA GLY A 99 14.85 -4.09 -8.93
C GLY A 99 13.58 -3.47 -9.48
N GLY A 100 12.98 -2.53 -8.73
CA GLY A 100 11.81 -1.75 -9.10
C GLY A 100 10.49 -2.46 -8.78
N TRP A 101 9.37 -1.80 -9.11
CA TRP A 101 8.03 -2.29 -8.81
C TRP A 101 7.78 -3.73 -9.28
N GLY A 102 7.08 -4.50 -8.45
CA GLY A 102 6.81 -5.93 -8.67
C GLY A 102 7.86 -6.88 -8.10
N ARG A 103 8.95 -6.34 -7.50
CA ARG A 103 9.98 -7.10 -6.79
C ARG A 103 10.19 -6.59 -5.36
N SER A 104 9.45 -5.56 -4.97
CA SER A 104 9.47 -4.96 -3.64
C SER A 104 8.82 -5.91 -2.62
N VAL A 105 9.41 -5.97 -1.42
CA VAL A 105 8.85 -6.71 -0.27
C VAL A 105 7.82 -5.86 0.45
N LEU A 106 8.04 -4.55 0.49
CA LEU A 106 7.20 -3.56 1.16
C LEU A 106 6.78 -2.47 0.14
N ASN A 107 5.62 -1.90 0.35
CA ASN A 107 5.19 -0.75 -0.43
C ASN A 107 6.08 0.47 -0.11
N PRO A 108 6.63 1.18 -1.10
CA PRO A 108 7.53 2.31 -0.90
C PRO A 108 6.95 3.43 -0.03
N ALA A 109 5.65 3.70 -0.14
CA ALA A 109 5.00 4.73 0.65
C ALA A 109 4.91 4.34 2.13
N VAL A 110 4.65 3.06 2.41
CA VAL A 110 4.68 2.52 3.78
C VAL A 110 6.08 2.64 4.37
N VAL A 111 7.12 2.30 3.59
CA VAL A 111 8.52 2.43 4.03
C VAL A 111 8.88 3.89 4.35
N ALA A 112 8.51 4.83 3.46
CA ALA A 112 8.75 6.26 3.68
C ALA A 112 8.05 6.78 4.95
N ALA A 113 6.77 6.45 5.10
CA ALA A 113 5.96 6.91 6.23
C ALA A 113 6.46 6.32 7.56
N MET A 114 6.83 5.05 7.60
CA MET A 114 7.38 4.40 8.79
C MET A 114 8.77 4.94 9.14
N PHE A 115 9.63 5.18 8.15
CA PHE A 115 10.93 5.81 8.38
C PHE A 115 10.79 7.17 9.05
N LEU A 116 9.86 8.00 8.57
CA LEU A 116 9.60 9.31 9.16
C LEU A 116 8.90 9.22 10.51
N GLY A 117 7.92 8.32 10.65
CA GLY A 117 7.21 8.13 11.92
C GLY A 117 8.12 7.65 13.06
N PHE A 118 9.10 6.78 12.76
CA PHE A 118 10.10 6.36 13.75
C PHE A 118 11.19 7.42 13.97
N GLY A 119 11.61 8.10 12.92
CA GLY A 119 12.64 9.14 13.01
C GLY A 119 12.17 10.43 13.68
N PHE A 120 10.88 10.75 13.54
CA PHE A 120 10.25 11.96 14.05
C PHE A 120 8.93 11.64 14.78
N PRO A 121 8.99 11.00 15.95
CA PRO A 121 7.81 10.47 16.64
C PRO A 121 6.84 11.53 17.13
N THR A 122 7.27 12.79 17.20
CA THR A 122 6.42 13.94 17.58
C THR A 122 5.72 14.59 16.39
N ALA A 123 5.99 14.13 15.15
CA ALA A 123 5.37 14.68 13.97
C ALA A 123 3.88 14.27 13.90
N GLU A 124 3.05 15.20 13.53
CA GLU A 124 1.63 14.93 13.31
C GLU A 124 1.44 14.11 12.03
N TRP A 125 0.51 13.15 12.09
CA TRP A 125 0.16 12.36 10.93
C TRP A 125 -1.04 13.00 10.20
N PRO A 126 -1.06 12.96 8.87
CA PRO A 126 -2.14 13.56 8.10
C PRO A 126 -3.47 12.87 8.41
N LEU A 127 -4.54 13.63 8.23
CA LEU A 127 -5.91 13.13 8.26
C LEU A 127 -6.42 13.11 6.82
N LEU A 128 -6.83 11.96 6.32
CA LEU A 128 -7.44 11.90 5.00
C LEU A 128 -8.93 12.23 5.11
N ALA A 129 -9.38 13.12 4.25
CA ALA A 129 -10.78 13.51 4.19
C ALA A 129 -11.68 12.34 3.78
N VAL A 130 -12.94 12.36 4.22
CA VAL A 130 -13.95 11.32 3.92
C VAL A 130 -14.14 11.13 2.41
N GLN A 131 -14.02 12.21 1.63
CA GLN A 131 -14.11 12.19 0.16
C GLN A 131 -13.04 11.31 -0.48
N VAL A 132 -11.83 11.30 0.09
CA VAL A 132 -10.75 10.41 -0.35
C VAL A 132 -11.14 8.95 -0.14
N GLY A 133 -11.73 8.62 1.00
CA GLY A 133 -12.24 7.28 1.28
C GLY A 133 -13.31 6.82 0.28
N TRP A 134 -14.26 7.69 -0.05
CA TRP A 134 -15.26 7.40 -1.09
C TRP A 134 -14.63 7.19 -2.47
N ALA A 135 -13.58 7.94 -2.80
CA ALA A 135 -12.84 7.79 -4.05
C ALA A 135 -12.05 6.47 -4.14
N VAL A 136 -11.75 5.83 -3.01
CA VAL A 136 -11.12 4.50 -2.98
C VAL A 136 -12.08 3.41 -3.47
N ILE A 137 -13.40 3.57 -3.34
CA ILE A 137 -14.38 2.56 -3.76
C ILE A 137 -14.31 2.29 -5.26
N PRO A 138 -14.44 3.30 -6.16
CA PRO A 138 -14.29 3.06 -7.60
C PRO A 138 -12.88 2.59 -7.97
N ALA A 139 -11.84 3.00 -7.25
CA ALA A 139 -10.48 2.50 -7.44
C ALA A 139 -10.40 0.99 -7.17
N ALA A 140 -10.93 0.55 -6.02
CA ALA A 140 -11.00 -0.86 -5.66
C ALA A 140 -11.85 -1.68 -6.65
N ALA A 141 -13.01 -1.15 -7.05
CA ALA A 141 -13.87 -1.80 -8.02
C ALA A 141 -13.16 -2.03 -9.36
N LEU A 142 -12.44 -1.03 -9.87
CA LEU A 142 -11.64 -1.13 -11.09
C LEU A 142 -10.58 -2.23 -10.95
N LEU A 143 -9.79 -2.21 -9.89
CA LEU A 143 -8.73 -3.22 -9.68
C LEU A 143 -9.28 -4.63 -9.48
N LEU A 144 -10.47 -4.78 -8.87
CA LEU A 144 -11.15 -6.07 -8.72
C LEU A 144 -11.67 -6.60 -10.06
N VAL A 145 -12.34 -5.77 -10.85
CA VAL A 145 -12.91 -6.15 -12.16
C VAL A 145 -11.81 -6.63 -13.10
N PHE A 146 -10.68 -5.96 -13.11
CA PHE A 146 -9.52 -6.37 -13.92
C PHE A 146 -8.69 -7.49 -13.27
N GLY A 147 -9.04 -7.96 -12.07
CA GLY A 147 -8.34 -9.06 -11.40
C GLY A 147 -6.91 -8.72 -10.95
N VAL A 148 -6.58 -7.43 -10.85
CA VAL A 148 -5.28 -6.94 -10.36
C VAL A 148 -5.21 -7.06 -8.85
N MET A 149 -6.29 -6.70 -8.15
CA MET A 149 -6.36 -6.75 -6.70
C MET A 149 -6.72 -8.15 -6.20
N PRO A 150 -6.00 -8.70 -5.20
CA PRO A 150 -6.30 -9.99 -4.61
C PRO A 150 -7.56 -9.91 -3.71
N TRP A 151 -8.74 -10.22 -4.25
CA TRP A 151 -10.02 -10.14 -3.55
C TRP A 151 -10.06 -10.87 -2.19
N ARG A 152 -9.24 -11.95 -2.02
CA ARG A 152 -9.17 -12.70 -0.77
C ARG A 152 -8.59 -11.88 0.38
N VAL A 153 -7.59 -11.03 0.09
CA VAL A 153 -7.00 -10.11 1.07
C VAL A 153 -8.06 -9.10 1.51
N LEU A 154 -8.73 -8.48 0.53
CA LEU A 154 -9.80 -7.51 0.79
C LEU A 154 -10.92 -8.12 1.63
N ALA A 155 -11.44 -9.28 1.21
CA ALA A 155 -12.53 -9.96 1.91
C ALA A 155 -12.15 -10.35 3.34
N ALA A 156 -10.95 -10.91 3.55
CA ALA A 156 -10.49 -11.30 4.88
C ALA A 156 -10.36 -10.10 5.82
N ALA A 157 -9.78 -9.00 5.34
CA ALA A 157 -9.65 -7.77 6.12
C ALA A 157 -11.03 -7.22 6.51
N LEU A 158 -11.96 -7.12 5.56
CA LEU A 158 -13.32 -6.64 5.81
C LEU A 158 -14.09 -7.54 6.80
N ILE A 159 -13.99 -8.86 6.66
CA ILE A 159 -14.63 -9.81 7.58
C ILE A 159 -14.13 -9.58 9.01
N VAL A 160 -12.82 -9.48 9.20
CA VAL A 160 -12.24 -9.27 10.54
C VAL A 160 -12.67 -7.93 11.12
N LEU A 161 -12.65 -6.85 10.32
CA LEU A 161 -13.07 -5.53 10.76
C LEU A 161 -14.54 -5.51 11.20
N VAL A 162 -15.43 -6.19 10.44
CA VAL A 162 -16.85 -6.33 10.80
C VAL A 162 -17.00 -7.11 12.12
N VAL A 163 -16.30 -8.24 12.26
CA VAL A 163 -16.39 -9.10 13.46
C VAL A 163 -15.83 -8.41 14.68
N ALA A 164 -14.77 -7.62 14.52
CA ALA A 164 -14.17 -6.86 15.62
C ALA A 164 -15.04 -5.65 16.09
N GLY A 165 -16.19 -5.42 15.46
CA GLY A 165 -17.06 -4.27 15.75
C GLY A 165 -16.50 -2.93 15.28
N GLY A 166 -15.39 -2.96 14.54
CA GLY A 166 -14.72 -1.77 14.03
C GLY A 166 -15.25 -1.29 12.67
N PHE A 167 -16.31 -1.89 12.14
CA PHE A 167 -16.93 -1.46 10.89
C PHE A 167 -17.88 -0.28 11.14
N SER A 168 -17.30 0.88 11.45
CA SER A 168 -18.01 2.15 11.29
C SER A 168 -17.83 2.62 9.84
N LEU A 169 -18.80 3.33 9.29
CA LEU A 169 -18.66 3.99 7.99
C LEU A 169 -17.40 4.89 7.97
N ASP A 170 -17.04 5.46 9.09
CA ASP A 170 -15.83 6.27 9.27
C ASP A 170 -14.55 5.48 8.99
N LEU A 171 -14.50 4.20 9.34
CA LEU A 171 -13.34 3.35 9.09
C LEU A 171 -13.15 3.04 7.60
N VAL A 172 -14.26 2.91 6.86
CA VAL A 172 -14.23 2.68 5.41
C VAL A 172 -13.90 3.95 4.63
N THR A 173 -14.29 5.09 5.16
CA THR A 173 -14.15 6.40 4.50
C THR A 173 -12.87 7.15 4.88
N THR A 174 -11.90 6.49 5.48
CA THR A 174 -10.68 7.09 6.00
C THR A 174 -9.41 6.44 5.46
N GLY A 175 -8.27 6.79 6.04
CA GLY A 175 -6.95 6.26 5.70
C GLY A 175 -6.85 4.74 5.69
N VAL A 176 -7.72 4.03 6.43
CA VAL A 176 -7.73 2.55 6.46
C VAL A 176 -8.13 1.96 5.12
N SER A 177 -9.16 2.50 4.45
CA SER A 177 -9.59 2.03 3.13
C SER A 177 -8.51 2.27 2.08
N PHE A 178 -7.85 3.42 2.13
CA PHE A 178 -6.73 3.73 1.24
C PHE A 178 -5.57 2.76 1.44
N ALA A 179 -5.15 2.53 2.68
CA ALA A 179 -4.07 1.60 2.99
C ALA A 179 -4.42 0.15 2.60
N LEU A 180 -5.66 -0.28 2.84
CA LEU A 180 -6.11 -1.61 2.46
C LEU A 180 -5.99 -1.84 0.95
N VAL A 181 -6.45 -0.88 0.14
CA VAL A 181 -6.48 -1.03 -1.32
C VAL A 181 -5.10 -0.85 -1.95
N PHE A 182 -4.33 0.17 -1.55
CA PHE A 182 -3.10 0.53 -2.22
C PHE A 182 -1.82 -0.02 -1.57
N PHE A 183 -1.88 -0.46 -0.30
CA PHE A 183 -0.70 -1.01 0.38
C PHE A 183 -0.81 -2.50 0.63
N VAL A 184 -1.95 -2.95 1.16
CA VAL A 184 -2.11 -4.36 1.58
C VAL A 184 -2.59 -5.25 0.43
N CYS A 185 -3.46 -4.72 -0.44
CA CYS A 185 -3.91 -5.40 -1.65
C CYS A 185 -3.00 -5.14 -2.87
N ASP A 186 -1.83 -4.53 -2.68
CA ASP A 186 -0.85 -4.36 -3.76
C ASP A 186 -0.37 -5.74 -4.25
N PRO A 187 -0.56 -6.08 -5.53
CA PRO A 187 -0.16 -7.38 -6.07
C PRO A 187 1.35 -7.63 -6.00
N ALA A 188 2.16 -6.59 -5.84
CA ALA A 188 3.61 -6.70 -5.73
C ALA A 188 4.08 -7.20 -4.36
N THR A 189 3.34 -6.88 -3.29
CA THR A 189 3.71 -7.17 -1.90
C THR A 189 2.79 -8.18 -1.20
N ALA A 190 1.62 -8.47 -1.79
CA ALA A 190 0.68 -9.44 -1.26
C ALA A 190 1.16 -10.90 -1.44
N PRO A 191 0.81 -11.82 -0.53
CA PRO A 191 1.10 -13.24 -0.65
C PRO A 191 0.62 -13.86 -1.97
N SER A 192 1.34 -14.86 -2.45
CA SER A 192 1.02 -15.58 -3.69
C SER A 192 -0.02 -16.68 -3.47
N MET A 193 0.08 -17.42 -2.34
CA MET A 193 -0.77 -18.55 -2.01
C MET A 193 -2.19 -18.11 -1.59
N PRO A 194 -3.25 -18.85 -2.00
CA PRO A 194 -4.62 -18.48 -1.63
C PRO A 194 -4.85 -18.39 -0.13
N LEU A 195 -4.30 -19.31 0.67
CA LEU A 195 -4.39 -19.28 2.13
C LEU A 195 -3.57 -18.12 2.71
N GLY A 196 -2.36 -17.88 2.19
CA GLY A 196 -1.53 -16.75 2.58
C GLY A 196 -2.26 -15.41 2.41
N ARG A 197 -3.02 -15.24 1.32
CA ARG A 197 -3.86 -14.05 1.07
C ARG A 197 -4.96 -13.87 2.12
N TRP A 198 -5.64 -14.95 2.52
CA TRP A 198 -6.63 -14.89 3.59
C TRP A 198 -6.01 -14.50 4.93
N LEU A 199 -4.88 -15.12 5.28
CA LEU A 199 -4.15 -14.83 6.51
C LEU A 199 -3.61 -13.38 6.53
N HIS A 200 -3.11 -12.89 5.40
CA HIS A 200 -2.58 -11.54 5.28
C HIS A 200 -3.66 -10.46 5.49
N GLY A 201 -4.80 -10.60 4.82
CA GLY A 201 -5.93 -9.69 5.03
C GLY A 201 -6.48 -9.75 6.45
N ALA A 202 -6.60 -10.98 7.01
CA ALA A 202 -7.04 -11.15 8.40
C ALA A 202 -6.06 -10.50 9.39
N LEU A 203 -4.75 -10.68 9.20
CA LEU A 203 -3.73 -10.05 10.04
C LEU A 203 -3.82 -8.52 9.99
N PHE A 204 -3.97 -7.93 8.79
CA PHE A 204 -4.19 -6.49 8.67
C PHE A 204 -5.42 -6.03 9.45
N GLY A 205 -6.56 -6.70 9.28
CA GLY A 205 -7.80 -6.37 10.00
C GLY A 205 -7.64 -6.46 11.52
N VAL A 206 -6.96 -7.50 12.03
CA VAL A 206 -6.66 -7.65 13.45
C VAL A 206 -5.76 -6.51 13.95
N LEU A 207 -4.70 -6.18 13.21
CA LEU A 207 -3.80 -5.09 13.59
C LEU A 207 -4.52 -3.75 13.63
N ILE A 208 -5.40 -3.45 12.67
CA ILE A 208 -6.25 -2.24 12.71
C ILE A 208 -7.10 -2.23 13.99
N ALA A 209 -7.80 -3.32 14.30
CA ALA A 209 -8.67 -3.39 15.48
C ALA A 209 -7.89 -3.23 16.78
N VAL A 210 -6.73 -3.87 16.89
CA VAL A 210 -5.85 -3.78 18.07
C VAL A 210 -5.28 -2.37 18.23
N PHE A 211 -4.73 -1.79 17.16
CA PHE A 211 -4.13 -0.47 17.25
C PHE A 211 -5.17 0.62 17.51
N ALA A 212 -6.35 0.53 16.89
CA ALA A 212 -7.44 1.46 17.15
C ALA A 212 -7.97 1.37 18.61
N ALA A 213 -7.83 0.22 19.27
CA ALA A 213 -8.23 0.06 20.67
C ALA A 213 -7.17 0.57 21.67
N ILE A 214 -5.89 0.61 21.28
CA ILE A 214 -4.78 0.91 22.19
C ILE A 214 -4.20 2.32 21.94
N TRP A 215 -4.20 2.79 20.69
CA TRP A 215 -3.55 4.03 20.30
C TRP A 215 -4.58 5.14 20.06
N ASP A 216 -4.40 6.25 20.73
CA ASP A 216 -5.13 7.49 20.46
C ASP A 216 -4.33 8.32 19.44
N THR A 217 -4.44 7.95 18.17
CA THR A 217 -3.67 8.57 17.08
C THR A 217 -4.46 8.59 15.77
N SER A 218 -3.88 9.22 14.74
CA SER A 218 -4.53 9.32 13.44
C SER A 218 -4.76 7.94 12.79
N GLN A 219 -5.87 7.82 12.06
CA GLN A 219 -6.21 6.58 11.37
C GLN A 219 -5.19 6.23 10.27
N VAL A 220 -4.52 7.23 9.70
CA VAL A 220 -3.44 7.01 8.73
C VAL A 220 -2.25 6.34 9.40
N GLN A 221 -1.86 6.78 10.60
CA GLN A 221 -0.77 6.15 11.36
C GLN A 221 -1.09 4.70 11.70
N ILE A 222 -2.31 4.43 12.19
CA ILE A 222 -2.79 3.07 12.47
C ILE A 222 -2.73 2.21 11.21
N ALA A 223 -3.27 2.72 10.11
CA ALA A 223 -3.37 1.99 8.84
C ALA A 223 -2.00 1.69 8.21
N VAL A 224 -1.09 2.66 8.21
CA VAL A 224 0.29 2.50 7.71
C VAL A 224 1.07 1.52 8.58
N SER A 225 0.94 1.60 9.91
CA SER A 225 1.60 0.68 10.83
C SER A 225 1.10 -0.76 10.67
N ALA A 226 -0.21 -0.94 10.53
CA ALA A 226 -0.82 -2.25 10.26
C ALA A 226 -0.40 -2.81 8.89
N ALA A 227 -0.36 -1.97 7.84
CA ALA A 227 0.11 -2.35 6.52
C ALA A 227 1.60 -2.74 6.53
N PHE A 228 2.43 -2.02 7.28
CA PHE A 228 3.84 -2.34 7.45
C PHE A 228 4.05 -3.73 8.06
N LEU A 229 3.42 -4.00 9.21
CA LEU A 229 3.57 -5.27 9.91
C LEU A 229 2.96 -6.45 9.13
N SER A 230 1.79 -6.25 8.51
CA SER A 230 1.17 -7.30 7.70
C SER A 230 2.01 -7.62 6.47
N SER A 231 2.61 -6.63 5.79
CA SER A 231 3.48 -6.84 4.64
C SER A 231 4.80 -7.51 5.02
N LEU A 232 5.38 -7.17 6.18
CA LEU A 232 6.55 -7.89 6.71
C LEU A 232 6.26 -9.36 6.98
N ALA A 233 5.04 -9.68 7.41
CA ALA A 233 4.62 -11.06 7.66
C ALA A 233 4.27 -11.83 6.36
N ALA A 234 4.06 -11.15 5.24
CA ALA A 234 3.58 -11.78 4.00
C ALA A 234 4.42 -12.99 3.54
N PRO A 235 5.76 -12.96 3.53
CA PRO A 235 6.58 -14.12 3.16
C PRO A 235 6.37 -15.31 4.12
N LEU A 236 6.29 -15.04 5.43
CA LEU A 236 6.04 -16.08 6.44
C LEU A 236 4.65 -16.71 6.25
N LEU A 237 3.65 -15.90 5.95
CA LEU A 237 2.29 -16.39 5.69
C LEU A 237 2.22 -17.27 4.44
N ASP A 238 2.99 -16.97 3.40
CA ASP A 238 3.11 -17.83 2.22
C ASP A 238 3.83 -19.15 2.54
N GLU A 239 4.85 -19.12 3.38
CA GLU A 239 5.56 -20.33 3.81
C GLU A 239 4.65 -21.24 4.64
N ILE A 240 3.90 -20.71 5.60
CA ILE A 240 2.89 -21.44 6.37
C ILE A 240 1.83 -22.04 5.44
N ALA A 241 1.32 -21.27 4.49
CA ALA A 241 0.31 -21.72 3.53
C ALA A 241 0.85 -22.87 2.67
N THR A 242 2.10 -22.78 2.23
CA THR A 242 2.79 -23.83 1.45
C THR A 242 3.00 -25.08 2.27
N ALA A 243 3.44 -24.97 3.52
CA ALA A 243 3.62 -26.12 4.43
C ALA A 243 2.31 -26.87 4.67
N ILE A 244 1.21 -26.16 4.92
CA ILE A 244 -0.14 -26.74 5.09
C ILE A 244 -0.58 -27.44 3.80
N TRP A 245 -0.38 -26.82 2.64
CA TRP A 245 -0.74 -27.43 1.35
C TRP A 245 0.05 -28.71 1.08
N LEU A 246 1.36 -28.72 1.36
CA LEU A 246 2.21 -29.91 1.21
C LEU A 246 1.79 -31.04 2.16
N ALA A 247 1.48 -30.72 3.42
CA ALA A 247 0.99 -31.70 4.39
C ALA A 247 -0.34 -32.32 3.91
N ALA A 248 -1.29 -31.50 3.47
CA ALA A 248 -2.57 -31.98 2.95
C ALA A 248 -2.41 -32.85 1.69
N ARG A 249 -1.42 -32.56 0.84
CA ARG A 249 -1.13 -33.36 -0.35
C ARG A 249 -0.53 -34.72 0.00
N ARG A 250 0.37 -34.78 0.97
CA ARG A 250 0.93 -36.06 1.47
C ARG A 250 -0.16 -37.00 2.01
N TYR A 251 -1.14 -36.45 2.74
CA TYR A 251 -2.27 -37.21 3.28
C TYR A 251 -3.20 -37.79 2.20
N ARG A 252 -3.27 -37.19 1.01
CA ARG A 252 -4.14 -37.67 -0.09
C ARG A 252 -3.47 -38.70 -0.98
N HIS A 253 -2.16 -38.83 -0.97
CA HIS A 253 -1.39 -39.69 -1.89
C HIS A 253 -0.54 -40.75 -1.16
N GLY A 254 -0.58 -40.81 0.18
CA GLY A 254 -0.08 -41.88 1.01
C GLY A 254 -1.20 -42.80 1.46
#